data_f7c21a3b0eb0fdf610bdb4e8e30bec47
#
_entry.id   f7c21a3b0eb0fdf610bdb4e8e30bec47
#
_cell.length_a   1.000
_cell.length_b   1.000
_cell.length_c   1.000
_cell.angle_alpha   90.00
_cell.angle_beta   90.00
_cell.angle_gamma   90.00
#
_symmetry.space_group_name_H-M   'P 1'
#
loop_
_entity.id
_entity.type
_entity.pdbx_description
1 polymer ?
#
loop_
_entity_poly.entity_id
_entity_poly.type
_entity_poly.pdbx_seq_one_letter_code
_entity_poly.pdbx_strand_id
1 'polypeptide(L)'
;MIFVGIDIASDKHDCCILGSDGGVLNTFTFANDKRGFDSFIATVAGHCAENNLADAKVGLESTGHYGTNLTNFLLAKHLSVKIYNPLLVNMLRKAQSLRKTKTDKSDARFLAKLLFSDDSKPYSQPVYHISELKTLTRNRYRLVEMRSKLKISISRLVTVLFPELPGVVWSVNQKSCYALLMEFPTARSIAEAHLTKLTNLLSCNSHGKYGRDKAVEIRELAKQSIGLDSRATGFELKQAIRLVQNLQMEIDELEAEIKTVMLEINSPILTIPGVGFVLGAIILAEIGNIENFDNPAKLLKFAGLEPSVYESGKYKAADTPMVKRGSKYLRWALIQASRLVAYRDSTFGAYMSKKRGEGKHFYVATSHVAKKLVRVVFHLLNSGE
;
A
#
# COMPACT_ATOMS: atom_id res chain seq x y z
N MET A 1 -38.53 -3.20 1.21
CA MET A 1 -37.06 -3.17 1.09
C MET A 1 -36.62 -4.04 -0.07
N ILE A 2 -35.73 -3.54 -0.92
CA ILE A 2 -35.16 -4.28 -2.05
C ILE A 2 -33.63 -4.41 -1.91
N PHE A 3 -33.07 -5.43 -2.57
CA PHE A 3 -31.64 -5.75 -2.49
C PHE A 3 -31.06 -5.74 -3.90
N VAL A 4 -30.13 -4.84 -4.13
CA VAL A 4 -29.55 -4.54 -5.45
C VAL A 4 -28.12 -5.02 -5.50
N GLY A 5 -27.82 -6.03 -6.30
CA GLY A 5 -26.45 -6.48 -6.54
C GLY A 5 -25.92 -5.92 -7.86
N ILE A 6 -24.70 -5.38 -7.84
CA ILE A 6 -24.08 -4.79 -9.04
C ILE A 6 -22.72 -5.44 -9.27
N ASP A 7 -22.55 -6.04 -10.43
CA ASP A 7 -21.24 -6.45 -10.95
C ASP A 7 -20.62 -5.32 -11.75
N ILE A 8 -19.39 -4.93 -11.36
CA ILE A 8 -18.74 -3.72 -11.84
C ILE A 8 -17.78 -4.05 -12.99
N ALA A 9 -17.93 -3.33 -14.11
CA ALA A 9 -17.00 -3.40 -15.24
C ALA A 9 -16.61 -1.99 -15.74
N SER A 10 -15.73 -1.92 -16.74
CA SER A 10 -15.18 -0.65 -17.24
C SER A 10 -16.24 0.24 -17.91
N ASP A 11 -17.05 -0.34 -18.78
CA ASP A 11 -17.94 0.41 -19.69
C ASP A 11 -19.40 0.36 -19.25
N LYS A 12 -19.80 -0.73 -18.62
CA LYS A 12 -21.17 -0.98 -18.19
C LYS A 12 -21.18 -1.87 -16.94
N HIS A 13 -22.24 -1.76 -16.18
CA HIS A 13 -22.46 -2.55 -14.97
C HIS A 13 -23.68 -3.43 -15.12
N ASP A 14 -23.60 -4.69 -14.71
CA ASP A 14 -24.74 -5.61 -14.64
C ASP A 14 -25.40 -5.52 -13.27
N CYS A 15 -26.72 -5.43 -13.24
CA CYS A 15 -27.51 -5.21 -12.04
C CYS A 15 -28.60 -6.27 -11.89
N CYS A 16 -28.82 -6.71 -10.65
CA CYS A 16 -29.95 -7.57 -10.28
C CYS A 16 -30.65 -7.01 -9.04
N ILE A 17 -31.96 -6.85 -9.10
CA ILE A 17 -32.82 -6.42 -8.01
C ILE A 17 -33.59 -7.62 -7.46
N LEU A 18 -33.52 -7.85 -6.16
CA LEU A 18 -34.33 -8.82 -5.44
C LEU A 18 -35.34 -8.10 -4.55
N GLY A 19 -36.54 -8.68 -4.45
CA GLY A 19 -37.56 -8.26 -3.52
C GLY A 19 -37.28 -8.72 -2.08
N SER A 20 -38.16 -8.34 -1.16
CA SER A 20 -38.11 -8.73 0.24
C SER A 20 -38.34 -10.24 0.48
N ASP A 21 -38.86 -10.95 -0.49
CA ASP A 21 -39.04 -12.40 -0.53
C ASP A 21 -37.83 -13.15 -1.14
N GLY A 22 -36.81 -12.40 -1.62
CA GLY A 22 -35.65 -12.95 -2.32
C GLY A 22 -35.91 -13.30 -3.80
N GLY A 23 -37.11 -13.02 -4.30
CA GLY A 23 -37.48 -13.17 -5.73
C GLY A 23 -36.78 -12.11 -6.60
N VAL A 24 -36.45 -12.48 -7.85
CA VAL A 24 -35.85 -11.55 -8.80
C VAL A 24 -36.94 -10.63 -9.36
N LEU A 25 -36.85 -9.34 -9.07
CA LEU A 25 -37.75 -8.31 -9.59
C LEU A 25 -37.30 -7.79 -10.96
N ASN A 26 -35.97 -7.57 -11.13
CA ASN A 26 -35.40 -7.05 -12.36
C ASN A 26 -33.96 -7.44 -12.54
N THR A 27 -33.53 -7.49 -13.79
CA THR A 27 -32.10 -7.63 -14.18
C THR A 27 -31.85 -6.79 -15.41
N PHE A 28 -30.94 -5.84 -15.30
CA PHE A 28 -30.64 -4.89 -16.37
C PHE A 28 -29.15 -4.49 -16.34
N THR A 29 -28.75 -3.78 -17.36
CA THR A 29 -27.38 -3.27 -17.52
C THR A 29 -27.44 -1.76 -17.69
N PHE A 30 -26.48 -1.02 -17.12
CA PHE A 30 -26.39 0.42 -17.27
C PHE A 30 -24.96 0.85 -17.55
N ALA A 31 -24.76 1.96 -18.27
CA ALA A 31 -23.45 2.47 -18.65
C ALA A 31 -22.70 3.05 -17.44
N ASN A 32 -21.36 2.99 -17.48
CA ASN A 32 -20.49 3.59 -16.47
C ASN A 32 -20.30 5.09 -16.76
N ASP A 33 -21.41 5.83 -16.86
CA ASP A 33 -21.44 7.27 -17.06
C ASP A 33 -22.63 7.88 -16.29
N LYS A 34 -22.73 9.23 -16.34
CA LYS A 34 -23.79 9.95 -15.64
C LYS A 34 -25.19 9.51 -16.07
N ARG A 35 -25.43 9.32 -17.38
CA ARG A 35 -26.75 8.92 -17.91
C ARG A 35 -27.11 7.52 -17.42
N GLY A 36 -26.17 6.59 -17.44
CA GLY A 36 -26.35 5.24 -16.92
C GLY A 36 -26.64 5.24 -15.41
N PHE A 37 -25.95 6.06 -14.64
CA PHE A 37 -26.18 6.20 -13.19
C PHE A 37 -27.56 6.82 -12.88
N ASP A 38 -27.97 7.85 -13.62
CA ASP A 38 -29.29 8.45 -13.45
C ASP A 38 -30.40 7.45 -13.83
N SER A 39 -30.23 6.67 -14.93
CA SER A 39 -31.14 5.59 -15.34
C SER A 39 -31.22 4.48 -14.28
N PHE A 40 -30.08 4.09 -13.69
CA PHE A 40 -30.03 3.13 -12.59
C PHE A 40 -30.89 3.62 -11.41
N ILE A 41 -30.71 4.85 -10.96
CA ILE A 41 -31.50 5.43 -9.85
C ILE A 41 -33.00 5.43 -10.18
N ALA A 42 -33.38 5.83 -11.38
CA ALA A 42 -34.79 5.83 -11.80
C ALA A 42 -35.38 4.41 -11.76
N THR A 43 -34.64 3.42 -12.25
CA THR A 43 -35.05 2.01 -12.23
C THR A 43 -35.21 1.50 -10.82
N VAL A 44 -34.23 1.75 -9.94
CA VAL A 44 -34.25 1.31 -8.52
C VAL A 44 -35.40 1.98 -7.79
N ALA A 45 -35.60 3.30 -7.96
CA ALA A 45 -36.70 4.04 -7.33
C ALA A 45 -38.08 3.47 -7.74
N GLY A 46 -38.24 3.08 -9.00
CA GLY A 46 -39.48 2.46 -9.48
C GLY A 46 -39.83 1.12 -8.80
N HIS A 47 -38.87 0.45 -8.19
CA HIS A 47 -39.07 -0.79 -7.40
C HIS A 47 -39.17 -0.55 -5.88
N CYS A 48 -38.95 0.67 -5.40
CA CYS A 48 -39.08 1.03 -4.01
C CYS A 48 -40.52 1.50 -3.70
N ALA A 49 -40.98 1.30 -2.46
CA ALA A 49 -42.22 1.84 -1.97
C ALA A 49 -42.18 3.39 -2.06
N GLU A 50 -43.22 4.01 -2.63
CA GLU A 50 -43.31 5.45 -2.76
C GLU A 50 -42.07 6.12 -3.39
N ASN A 51 -41.33 5.41 -4.25
CA ASN A 51 -40.04 5.85 -4.83
C ASN A 51 -38.97 6.25 -3.77
N ASN A 52 -39.08 5.76 -2.56
CA ASN A 52 -38.13 6.06 -1.48
C ASN A 52 -36.89 5.19 -1.57
N LEU A 53 -35.77 5.76 -2.01
CA LEU A 53 -34.48 5.07 -2.13
C LEU A 53 -33.92 4.50 -0.80
N ALA A 54 -34.42 4.98 0.36
CA ALA A 54 -34.05 4.41 1.67
C ALA A 54 -34.46 2.94 1.82
N ASP A 55 -35.42 2.46 1.02
CA ASP A 55 -35.82 1.06 0.97
C ASP A 55 -34.89 0.16 0.13
N ALA A 56 -33.85 0.72 -0.46
CA ALA A 56 -32.88 -0.01 -1.27
C ALA A 56 -31.54 -0.19 -0.54
N LYS A 57 -31.06 -1.43 -0.50
CA LYS A 57 -29.67 -1.74 -0.15
C LYS A 57 -28.91 -2.14 -1.42
N VAL A 58 -27.67 -1.65 -1.58
CA VAL A 58 -26.86 -1.91 -2.78
C VAL A 58 -25.59 -2.65 -2.40
N GLY A 59 -25.32 -3.79 -3.02
CA GLY A 59 -24.12 -4.61 -2.83
C GLY A 59 -23.20 -4.57 -4.04
N LEU A 60 -21.93 -4.25 -3.83
CA LEU A 60 -20.89 -4.17 -4.85
C LEU A 60 -19.71 -5.06 -4.45
N GLU A 61 -18.98 -5.58 -5.44
CA GLU A 61 -17.66 -6.17 -5.19
C GLU A 61 -16.57 -5.11 -5.35
N SER A 62 -15.57 -5.10 -4.43
CA SER A 62 -14.42 -4.17 -4.51
C SER A 62 -13.46 -4.58 -5.63
N THR A 63 -13.84 -4.40 -6.87
CA THR A 63 -13.06 -4.72 -8.07
C THR A 63 -12.40 -3.46 -8.66
N GLY A 64 -11.12 -3.23 -8.30
CA GLY A 64 -10.32 -2.17 -8.90
C GLY A 64 -10.88 -0.75 -8.75
N HIS A 65 -10.66 0.10 -9.76
CA HIS A 65 -11.02 1.53 -9.74
C HIS A 65 -12.36 1.85 -10.42
N TYR A 66 -12.90 0.91 -11.20
CA TYR A 66 -14.14 1.15 -11.98
C TYR A 66 -15.37 1.43 -11.11
N GLY A 67 -15.42 0.89 -9.90
CA GLY A 67 -16.53 1.11 -8.96
C GLY A 67 -16.44 2.39 -8.14
N THR A 68 -15.35 3.15 -8.20
CA THR A 68 -15.13 4.31 -7.33
C THR A 68 -16.18 5.40 -7.58
N ASN A 69 -16.39 5.78 -8.84
CA ASN A 69 -17.36 6.81 -9.21
C ASN A 69 -18.79 6.39 -8.89
N LEU A 70 -19.15 5.13 -9.20
CA LEU A 70 -20.45 4.58 -8.86
C LEU A 70 -20.68 4.58 -7.34
N THR A 71 -19.72 4.11 -6.55
CA THR A 71 -19.83 4.11 -5.08
C THR A 71 -20.08 5.52 -4.54
N ASN A 72 -19.28 6.49 -4.96
CA ASN A 72 -19.45 7.89 -4.55
C ASN A 72 -20.82 8.45 -4.95
N PHE A 73 -21.28 8.15 -6.15
CA PHE A 73 -22.58 8.56 -6.63
C PHE A 73 -23.74 7.96 -5.79
N LEU A 74 -23.68 6.67 -5.48
CA LEU A 74 -24.67 5.99 -4.65
C LEU A 74 -24.73 6.56 -3.23
N LEU A 75 -23.56 6.82 -2.63
CA LEU A 75 -23.47 7.44 -1.30
C LEU A 75 -24.00 8.87 -1.29
N ALA A 76 -23.72 9.66 -2.33
CA ALA A 76 -24.29 11.01 -2.52
C ALA A 76 -25.81 11.00 -2.67
N LYS A 77 -26.39 9.87 -3.10
CA LYS A 77 -27.85 9.64 -3.15
C LYS A 77 -28.40 9.03 -1.84
N HIS A 78 -27.59 8.97 -0.78
CA HIS A 78 -27.98 8.42 0.53
C HIS A 78 -28.41 6.94 0.51
N LEU A 79 -27.97 6.18 -0.49
CA LEU A 79 -28.24 4.75 -0.56
C LEU A 79 -27.38 3.98 0.45
N SER A 80 -27.96 2.93 1.02
CA SER A 80 -27.23 1.99 1.86
C SER A 80 -26.35 1.08 1.00
N VAL A 81 -25.05 1.36 0.95
CA VAL A 81 -24.08 0.63 0.11
C VAL A 81 -23.28 -0.37 0.94
N LYS A 82 -23.08 -1.58 0.41
CA LYS A 82 -22.22 -2.61 0.95
C LYS A 82 -21.13 -2.98 -0.06
N ILE A 83 -19.88 -2.95 0.37
CA ILE A 83 -18.74 -3.31 -0.49
C ILE A 83 -18.14 -4.63 0.01
N TYR A 84 -18.18 -5.65 -0.83
CA TYR A 84 -17.70 -6.98 -0.54
C TYR A 84 -16.27 -7.19 -0.97
N ASN A 85 -15.51 -7.95 -0.16
CA ASN A 85 -14.17 -8.36 -0.51
C ASN A 85 -14.24 -9.46 -1.59
N PRO A 86 -13.52 -9.32 -2.73
CA PRO A 86 -13.49 -10.31 -3.81
C PRO A 86 -13.13 -11.73 -3.36
N LEU A 87 -12.23 -11.86 -2.38
CA LEU A 87 -11.89 -13.18 -1.83
C LEU A 87 -13.08 -13.84 -1.14
N LEU A 88 -13.85 -13.07 -0.36
CA LEU A 88 -15.04 -13.57 0.31
C LEU A 88 -16.10 -13.98 -0.71
N VAL A 89 -16.40 -13.12 -1.68
CA VAL A 89 -17.36 -13.37 -2.77
C VAL A 89 -16.99 -14.66 -3.52
N ASN A 90 -15.73 -14.83 -3.88
CA ASN A 90 -15.24 -16.02 -4.58
C ASN A 90 -15.34 -17.30 -3.72
N MET A 91 -15.01 -17.22 -2.43
CA MET A 91 -15.15 -18.37 -1.51
C MET A 91 -16.62 -18.79 -1.34
N LEU A 92 -17.52 -17.84 -1.12
CA LEU A 92 -18.95 -18.10 -0.95
C LEU A 92 -19.59 -18.64 -2.24
N ARG A 93 -19.19 -18.10 -3.41
CA ARG A 93 -19.62 -18.60 -4.72
C ARG A 93 -19.23 -20.08 -4.92
N LYS A 94 -17.99 -20.44 -4.62
CA LYS A 94 -17.50 -21.82 -4.69
C LYS A 94 -18.23 -22.76 -3.73
N ALA A 95 -18.64 -22.26 -2.55
CA ALA A 95 -19.40 -23.04 -1.58
C ALA A 95 -20.85 -23.29 -2.03
N GLN A 96 -21.46 -22.37 -2.80
CA GLN A 96 -22.85 -22.48 -3.24
C GLN A 96 -23.04 -23.30 -4.53
N SER A 97 -22.02 -23.44 -5.37
CA SER A 97 -22.16 -24.15 -6.64
C SER A 97 -20.84 -24.81 -7.10
N LEU A 98 -20.94 -26.08 -7.46
CA LEU A 98 -19.87 -26.83 -8.12
C LEU A 98 -19.77 -26.51 -9.62
N ARG A 99 -20.74 -25.77 -10.19
CA ARG A 99 -20.73 -25.39 -11.60
C ARG A 99 -19.73 -24.28 -11.85
N LYS A 100 -18.93 -24.40 -12.91
CA LYS A 100 -17.92 -23.41 -13.32
C LYS A 100 -18.50 -22.29 -14.22
N THR A 101 -19.82 -22.07 -14.22
CA THR A 101 -20.43 -21.02 -15.04
C THR A 101 -20.24 -19.66 -14.36
N LYS A 102 -19.57 -18.74 -15.05
CA LYS A 102 -19.37 -17.36 -14.61
C LYS A 102 -19.88 -16.43 -15.71
N THR A 103 -20.87 -15.59 -15.41
CA THR A 103 -21.36 -14.51 -16.26
C THR A 103 -21.63 -13.31 -15.38
N ASP A 104 -21.47 -12.09 -15.91
CA ASP A 104 -21.65 -10.84 -15.15
C ASP A 104 -23.05 -10.75 -14.55
N LYS A 105 -24.09 -11.20 -15.28
CA LYS A 105 -25.48 -11.31 -14.76
C LYS A 105 -25.60 -12.28 -13.58
N SER A 106 -24.88 -13.42 -13.62
CA SER A 106 -24.86 -14.37 -12.48
C SER A 106 -24.15 -13.78 -11.27
N ASP A 107 -23.15 -12.94 -11.50
CA ASP A 107 -22.34 -12.30 -10.47
C ASP A 107 -23.14 -11.19 -9.77
N ALA A 108 -23.87 -10.34 -10.52
CA ALA A 108 -24.81 -9.37 -9.97
C ALA A 108 -25.91 -10.04 -9.12
N ARG A 109 -26.50 -11.13 -9.63
CA ARG A 109 -27.50 -11.89 -8.87
C ARG A 109 -26.94 -12.51 -7.58
N PHE A 110 -25.71 -13.01 -7.65
CA PHE A 110 -25.03 -13.56 -6.48
C PHE A 110 -24.80 -12.48 -5.41
N LEU A 111 -24.35 -11.27 -5.81
CA LEU A 111 -24.16 -10.15 -4.89
C LEU A 111 -25.49 -9.69 -4.26
N ALA A 112 -26.57 -9.66 -5.01
CA ALA A 112 -27.91 -9.35 -4.48
C ALA A 112 -28.36 -10.39 -3.43
N LYS A 113 -28.14 -11.68 -3.70
CA LYS A 113 -28.43 -12.77 -2.74
C LYS A 113 -27.56 -12.71 -1.49
N LEU A 114 -26.27 -12.39 -1.65
CA LEU A 114 -25.36 -12.22 -0.53
C LEU A 114 -25.82 -11.06 0.36
N LEU A 115 -26.22 -9.94 -0.26
CA LEU A 115 -26.73 -8.76 0.43
C LEU A 115 -28.06 -9.05 1.17
N PHE A 116 -28.93 -9.88 0.59
CA PHE A 116 -30.18 -10.31 1.21
C PHE A 116 -29.95 -11.09 2.52
N SER A 117 -28.86 -11.85 2.62
CA SER A 117 -28.51 -12.66 3.79
C SER A 117 -27.50 -12.00 4.73
N ASP A 118 -27.05 -10.76 4.45
CA ASP A 118 -25.98 -10.08 5.19
C ASP A 118 -26.51 -8.90 6.01
N ASP A 119 -26.60 -9.09 7.33
CA ASP A 119 -27.01 -8.06 8.31
C ASP A 119 -25.84 -7.17 8.79
N SER A 120 -24.63 -7.31 8.22
CA SER A 120 -23.49 -6.54 8.67
C SER A 120 -23.62 -5.05 8.27
N LYS A 121 -22.88 -4.17 9.01
CA LYS A 121 -22.94 -2.71 8.82
C LYS A 121 -22.68 -2.31 7.35
N PRO A 122 -23.40 -1.30 6.83
CA PRO A 122 -23.15 -0.75 5.51
C PRO A 122 -21.77 -0.07 5.46
N TYR A 123 -21.26 0.14 4.24
CA TYR A 123 -20.04 0.89 4.01
C TYR A 123 -20.25 2.36 4.38
N SER A 124 -19.42 2.88 5.26
CA SER A 124 -19.35 4.30 5.56
C SER A 124 -18.24 4.95 4.73
N GLN A 125 -18.55 6.05 4.07
CA GLN A 125 -17.54 6.82 3.35
C GLN A 125 -16.52 7.35 4.36
N PRO A 126 -15.22 7.15 4.14
CA PRO A 126 -14.20 7.79 4.95
C PRO A 126 -14.34 9.31 4.86
N VAL A 127 -14.02 10.02 5.95
CA VAL A 127 -13.91 11.48 5.94
C VAL A 127 -12.98 11.90 4.79
N TYR A 128 -13.26 13.03 4.14
CA TYR A 128 -12.53 13.53 2.97
C TYR A 128 -11.01 13.42 3.12
N HIS A 129 -10.43 13.93 4.20
CA HIS A 129 -9.00 13.88 4.47
C HIS A 129 -8.42 12.44 4.51
N ILE A 130 -9.18 11.46 4.99
CA ILE A 130 -8.76 10.05 5.03
C ILE A 130 -8.69 9.47 3.62
N SER A 131 -9.63 9.83 2.74
CA SER A 131 -9.62 9.42 1.33
C SER A 131 -8.43 10.02 0.57
N GLU A 132 -8.15 11.32 0.79
CA GLU A 132 -6.99 12.00 0.24
C GLU A 132 -5.68 11.34 0.70
N LEU A 133 -5.50 11.13 2.01
CA LEU A 133 -4.33 10.44 2.53
C LEU A 133 -4.15 9.06 1.92
N LYS A 134 -5.24 8.32 1.68
CA LYS A 134 -5.17 6.99 1.07
C LYS A 134 -4.64 7.05 -0.37
N THR A 135 -5.05 8.05 -1.12
CA THR A 135 -4.59 8.29 -2.49
C THR A 135 -3.10 8.67 -2.50
N LEU A 136 -2.71 9.67 -1.71
CA LEU A 136 -1.34 10.17 -1.60
C LEU A 136 -0.37 9.09 -1.11
N THR A 137 -0.70 8.40 -0.01
CA THR A 137 0.17 7.38 0.59
C THR A 137 0.36 6.16 -0.32
N ARG A 138 -0.68 5.73 -1.03
CA ARG A 138 -0.57 4.63 -2.00
C ARG A 138 0.21 5.03 -3.24
N ASN A 139 0.08 6.28 -3.71
CA ASN A 139 0.90 6.81 -4.80
C ASN A 139 2.37 6.83 -4.38
N ARG A 140 2.67 7.42 -3.20
CA ARG A 140 4.02 7.41 -2.63
C ARG A 140 4.60 6.00 -2.53
N TYR A 141 3.82 5.02 -2.08
CA TYR A 141 4.28 3.63 -2.00
C TYR A 141 4.71 3.09 -3.37
N ARG A 142 3.92 3.35 -4.42
CA ARG A 142 4.25 2.94 -5.80
C ARG A 142 5.54 3.59 -6.29
N LEU A 143 5.72 4.91 -6.08
CA LEU A 143 6.93 5.62 -6.51
C LEU A 143 8.17 5.12 -5.76
N VAL A 144 8.06 4.86 -4.46
CA VAL A 144 9.16 4.26 -3.67
C VAL A 144 9.51 2.86 -4.17
N GLU A 145 8.53 2.05 -4.54
CA GLU A 145 8.76 0.72 -5.13
C GLU A 145 9.47 0.82 -6.50
N MET A 146 9.02 1.73 -7.36
CA MET A 146 9.67 2.00 -8.66
C MET A 146 11.12 2.47 -8.48
N ARG A 147 11.35 3.44 -7.57
CA ARG A 147 12.69 3.90 -7.22
C ARG A 147 13.59 2.78 -6.72
N SER A 148 13.06 1.86 -5.91
CA SER A 148 13.81 0.73 -5.38
C SER A 148 14.24 -0.25 -6.48
N LYS A 149 13.36 -0.51 -7.44
CA LYS A 149 13.69 -1.35 -8.63
C LYS A 149 14.79 -0.70 -9.48
N LEU A 150 14.73 0.61 -9.70
CA LEU A 150 15.79 1.33 -10.41
C LEU A 150 17.12 1.32 -9.67
N LYS A 151 17.12 1.45 -8.34
CA LYS A 151 18.35 1.33 -7.53
C LYS A 151 19.00 -0.06 -7.67
N ILE A 152 18.21 -1.12 -7.76
CA ILE A 152 18.72 -2.48 -8.03
C ILE A 152 19.33 -2.52 -9.44
N SER A 153 18.66 -1.93 -10.43
CA SER A 153 19.19 -1.86 -11.79
C SER A 153 20.51 -1.08 -11.86
N ILE A 154 20.61 0.07 -11.17
CA ILE A 154 21.88 0.83 -11.06
C ILE A 154 22.97 -0.05 -10.47
N SER A 155 22.72 -0.77 -9.38
CA SER A 155 23.72 -1.66 -8.79
C SER A 155 24.20 -2.73 -9.78
N ARG A 156 23.28 -3.33 -10.54
CA ARG A 156 23.59 -4.29 -11.61
C ARG A 156 24.46 -3.66 -12.71
N LEU A 157 24.12 -2.47 -13.19
CA LEU A 157 24.85 -1.76 -14.22
C LEU A 157 26.27 -1.37 -13.75
N VAL A 158 26.40 -0.94 -12.49
CA VAL A 158 27.71 -0.64 -11.88
C VAL A 158 28.57 -1.91 -11.80
N THR A 159 28.00 -3.05 -11.43
CA THR A 159 28.76 -4.33 -11.43
C THR A 159 29.31 -4.68 -12.81
N VAL A 160 28.64 -4.28 -13.89
CA VAL A 160 29.12 -4.49 -15.26
C VAL A 160 30.18 -3.46 -15.69
N LEU A 161 30.00 -2.19 -15.32
CA LEU A 161 30.82 -1.08 -15.81
C LEU A 161 32.02 -0.78 -14.92
N PHE A 162 31.92 -1.01 -13.62
CA PHE A 162 32.96 -0.79 -12.61
C PHE A 162 32.70 -1.68 -11.38
N PRO A 163 32.97 -2.99 -11.44
CA PRO A 163 32.66 -3.96 -10.38
C PRO A 163 33.39 -3.70 -9.06
N GLU A 164 34.53 -3.00 -9.07
CA GLU A 164 35.30 -2.70 -7.88
C GLU A 164 34.76 -1.52 -7.06
N LEU A 165 33.97 -0.63 -7.68
CA LEU A 165 33.46 0.58 -7.03
C LEU A 165 32.65 0.33 -5.75
N PRO A 166 31.76 -0.69 -5.66
CA PRO A 166 31.02 -0.96 -4.43
C PRO A 166 31.89 -1.28 -3.21
N GLY A 167 33.12 -1.78 -3.41
CA GLY A 167 34.06 -2.10 -2.34
C GLY A 167 34.67 -0.90 -1.65
N VAL A 168 34.66 0.28 -2.30
CA VAL A 168 35.35 1.49 -1.81
C VAL A 168 34.43 2.65 -1.50
N VAL A 169 33.12 2.50 -1.74
CA VAL A 169 32.10 3.48 -1.42
C VAL A 169 31.09 2.92 -0.44
N TRP A 170 30.52 3.76 0.41
CA TRP A 170 29.47 3.33 1.34
C TRP A 170 28.25 2.72 0.62
N SER A 171 27.86 3.31 -0.51
CA SER A 171 26.77 2.83 -1.36
C SER A 171 26.90 3.45 -2.74
N VAL A 172 26.68 2.65 -3.77
CA VAL A 172 26.57 3.15 -5.17
C VAL A 172 25.36 4.06 -5.38
N ASN A 173 24.38 4.00 -4.48
CA ASN A 173 23.15 4.79 -4.52
C ASN A 173 23.23 6.11 -3.73
N GLN A 174 24.42 6.56 -3.33
CA GLN A 174 24.62 7.84 -2.66
C GLN A 174 24.82 8.98 -3.67
N LYS A 175 24.54 10.23 -3.25
CA LYS A 175 24.60 11.42 -4.12
C LYS A 175 25.95 11.59 -4.81
N SER A 176 27.07 11.38 -4.09
CA SER A 176 28.42 11.49 -4.65
C SER A 176 28.73 10.45 -5.72
N CYS A 177 28.23 9.21 -5.57
CA CYS A 177 28.37 8.17 -6.60
C CYS A 177 27.49 8.49 -7.82
N TYR A 178 26.29 8.99 -7.62
CA TYR A 178 25.46 9.43 -8.73
C TYR A 178 26.10 10.56 -9.52
N ALA A 179 26.68 11.56 -8.85
CA ALA A 179 27.41 12.64 -9.51
C ALA A 179 28.61 12.09 -10.30
N LEU A 180 29.38 11.18 -9.70
CA LEU A 180 30.52 10.53 -10.35
C LEU A 180 30.08 9.76 -11.62
N LEU A 181 29.09 8.89 -11.50
CA LEU A 181 28.63 8.02 -12.58
C LEU A 181 27.84 8.77 -13.66
N MET A 182 27.23 9.89 -13.34
CA MET A 182 26.63 10.80 -14.32
C MET A 182 27.65 11.48 -15.20
N GLU A 183 28.81 11.85 -14.66
CA GLU A 183 29.89 12.46 -15.42
C GLU A 183 30.74 11.38 -16.10
N PHE A 184 31.16 10.37 -15.36
CA PHE A 184 32.06 9.29 -15.75
C PHE A 184 31.40 7.91 -15.57
N PRO A 185 30.64 7.39 -16.57
CA PRO A 185 29.80 6.21 -16.38
C PRO A 185 30.56 4.88 -16.40
N THR A 186 31.82 4.85 -16.86
CA THR A 186 32.63 3.63 -16.96
C THR A 186 33.94 3.75 -16.17
N ALA A 187 34.51 2.61 -15.76
CA ALA A 187 35.83 2.61 -15.11
C ALA A 187 36.90 3.33 -15.96
N ARG A 188 36.91 3.07 -17.28
CA ARG A 188 37.83 3.75 -18.20
C ARG A 188 37.68 5.26 -18.18
N SER A 189 36.46 5.79 -18.23
CA SER A 189 36.21 7.24 -18.18
C SER A 189 36.67 7.85 -16.85
N ILE A 190 36.59 7.12 -15.74
CA ILE A 190 37.11 7.55 -14.44
C ILE A 190 38.64 7.50 -14.40
N ALA A 191 39.26 6.46 -14.95
CA ALA A 191 40.72 6.34 -15.04
C ALA A 191 41.39 7.47 -15.83
N GLU A 192 40.74 7.88 -16.90
CA GLU A 192 41.20 8.98 -17.80
C GLU A 192 40.88 10.39 -17.26
N ALA A 193 39.99 10.49 -16.26
CA ALA A 193 39.56 11.77 -15.73
C ALA A 193 40.65 12.50 -14.95
N HIS A 194 40.64 13.85 -15.03
CA HIS A 194 41.56 14.67 -14.28
C HIS A 194 41.29 14.58 -12.77
N LEU A 195 42.33 14.30 -11.97
CA LEU A 195 42.19 14.05 -10.53
C LEU A 195 41.50 15.21 -9.78
N THR A 196 41.82 16.45 -10.11
CA THR A 196 41.19 17.64 -9.50
C THR A 196 39.67 17.65 -9.77
N LYS A 197 39.25 17.29 -10.97
CA LYS A 197 37.82 17.22 -11.33
C LYS A 197 37.12 16.14 -10.53
N LEU A 198 37.72 14.93 -10.39
CA LEU A 198 37.19 13.84 -9.56
C LEU A 198 37.09 14.27 -8.09
N THR A 199 38.17 14.90 -7.56
CA THR A 199 38.17 15.35 -6.17
C THR A 199 37.07 16.35 -5.89
N ASN A 200 36.92 17.38 -6.73
CA ASN A 200 35.89 18.40 -6.56
C ASN A 200 34.50 17.82 -6.66
N LEU A 201 34.26 16.95 -7.65
CA LEU A 201 32.96 16.30 -7.85
C LEU A 201 32.55 15.46 -6.63
N LEU A 202 33.46 14.64 -6.11
CA LEU A 202 33.22 13.79 -4.96
C LEU A 202 33.04 14.63 -3.68
N SER A 203 33.93 15.62 -3.45
CA SER A 203 33.91 16.45 -2.24
C SER A 203 32.62 17.27 -2.15
N CYS A 204 32.22 17.96 -3.22
CA CYS A 204 30.98 18.74 -3.25
C CYS A 204 29.73 17.90 -2.98
N ASN A 205 29.67 16.68 -3.52
CA ASN A 205 28.48 15.83 -3.41
C ASN A 205 28.49 14.88 -2.18
N SER A 206 29.59 14.89 -1.40
CA SER A 206 29.69 14.11 -0.14
C SER A 206 29.77 14.99 1.11
N HIS A 207 29.57 16.29 0.99
CA HIS A 207 29.81 17.26 2.09
C HIS A 207 31.22 17.12 2.68
N GLY A 208 32.24 17.00 1.82
CA GLY A 208 33.66 16.89 2.20
C GLY A 208 34.10 15.50 2.66
N LYS A 209 33.19 14.51 2.81
CA LYS A 209 33.57 13.16 3.30
C LYS A 209 34.46 12.39 2.32
N TYR A 210 34.35 12.66 1.03
CA TYR A 210 35.14 12.04 -0.02
C TYR A 210 36.06 13.11 -0.63
N GLY A 211 37.27 13.22 -0.10
CA GLY A 211 38.30 14.16 -0.54
C GLY A 211 39.22 13.56 -1.61
N ARG A 212 40.44 14.17 -1.70
CA ARG A 212 41.45 13.78 -2.66
C ARG A 212 41.89 12.33 -2.57
N ASP A 213 42.09 11.82 -1.34
CA ASP A 213 42.55 10.44 -1.13
C ASP A 213 41.54 9.42 -1.69
N LYS A 214 40.25 9.65 -1.46
CA LYS A 214 39.19 8.81 -2.02
C LYS A 214 39.11 8.92 -3.54
N ALA A 215 39.35 10.09 -4.11
CA ALA A 215 39.41 10.28 -5.57
C ALA A 215 40.60 9.53 -6.19
N VAL A 216 41.78 9.55 -5.54
CA VAL A 216 42.97 8.78 -5.94
C VAL A 216 42.65 7.28 -5.88
N GLU A 217 42.12 6.79 -4.77
CA GLU A 217 41.77 5.38 -4.58
C GLU A 217 40.80 4.88 -5.68
N ILE A 218 39.72 5.60 -5.93
CA ILE A 218 38.72 5.24 -6.97
C ILE A 218 39.38 5.25 -8.36
N ARG A 219 40.24 6.25 -8.66
CA ARG A 219 40.91 6.36 -9.96
C ARG A 219 41.90 5.22 -10.19
N GLU A 220 42.70 4.85 -9.18
CA GLU A 220 43.66 3.73 -9.30
C GLU A 220 42.94 2.37 -9.47
N LEU A 221 41.85 2.16 -8.76
CA LEU A 221 41.00 0.98 -9.00
C LEU A 221 40.41 0.97 -10.40
N ALA A 222 39.96 2.14 -10.90
CA ALA A 222 39.42 2.27 -12.23
C ALA A 222 40.45 1.94 -13.34
N LYS A 223 41.74 2.22 -13.13
CA LYS A 223 42.84 1.86 -14.07
C LYS A 223 43.04 0.34 -14.17
N GLN A 224 42.74 -0.38 -13.10
CA GLN A 224 42.92 -1.83 -13.01
C GLN A 224 41.61 -2.61 -13.14
N SER A 225 40.51 -1.90 -13.39
CA SER A 225 39.17 -2.49 -13.42
C SER A 225 38.98 -3.45 -14.59
N ILE A 226 38.28 -4.56 -14.30
CA ILE A 226 37.79 -5.52 -15.31
C ILE A 226 36.45 -5.11 -15.91
N GLY A 227 35.93 -3.94 -15.53
CA GLY A 227 34.62 -3.43 -15.98
C GLY A 227 34.56 -3.24 -17.49
N LEU A 228 33.38 -3.51 -18.05
CA LEU A 228 33.11 -3.35 -19.48
C LEU A 228 33.11 -1.86 -19.88
N ASP A 229 33.91 -1.45 -20.86
CA ASP A 229 33.82 -0.12 -21.45
C ASP A 229 32.74 -0.10 -22.54
N SER A 230 31.50 0.15 -22.13
CA SER A 230 30.33 0.18 -23.01
C SER A 230 29.62 1.53 -22.95
N ARG A 231 29.62 2.24 -24.06
CA ARG A 231 28.89 3.51 -24.21
C ARG A 231 27.37 3.31 -24.01
N ALA A 232 26.79 2.24 -24.55
CA ALA A 232 25.35 1.98 -24.46
C ALA A 232 24.94 1.69 -23.01
N THR A 233 25.70 0.83 -22.31
CA THR A 233 25.45 0.50 -20.90
C THR A 233 25.67 1.71 -19.99
N GLY A 234 26.69 2.54 -20.27
CA GLY A 234 26.92 3.80 -19.57
C GLY A 234 25.78 4.81 -19.78
N PHE A 235 25.18 4.84 -20.96
CA PHE A 235 24.01 5.65 -21.24
C PHE A 235 22.78 5.16 -20.46
N GLU A 236 22.53 3.83 -20.42
CA GLU A 236 21.47 3.23 -19.60
C GLU A 236 21.64 3.58 -18.11
N LEU A 237 22.87 3.51 -17.59
CA LEU A 237 23.17 3.89 -16.22
C LEU A 237 22.82 5.35 -15.93
N LYS A 238 23.21 6.27 -16.80
CA LYS A 238 22.87 7.71 -16.66
C LYS A 238 21.35 7.94 -16.69
N GLN A 239 20.62 7.25 -17.55
CA GLN A 239 19.16 7.31 -17.58
C GLN A 239 18.54 6.80 -16.27
N ALA A 240 19.00 5.65 -15.78
CA ALA A 240 18.49 5.08 -14.53
C ALA A 240 18.73 6.00 -13.33
N ILE A 241 19.91 6.66 -13.25
CA ILE A 241 20.23 7.63 -12.20
C ILE A 241 19.29 8.84 -12.28
N ARG A 242 19.08 9.43 -13.47
CA ARG A 242 18.15 10.56 -13.65
C ARG A 242 16.73 10.20 -13.22
N LEU A 243 16.25 9.00 -13.59
CA LEU A 243 14.93 8.53 -13.18
C LEU A 243 14.81 8.39 -11.66
N VAL A 244 15.85 7.87 -10.98
CA VAL A 244 15.87 7.77 -9.50
C VAL A 244 15.82 9.17 -8.87
N GLN A 245 16.56 10.14 -9.42
CA GLN A 245 16.56 11.52 -8.93
C GLN A 245 15.20 12.19 -9.12
N ASN A 246 14.57 12.04 -10.29
CA ASN A 246 13.23 12.56 -10.55
C ASN A 246 12.18 11.93 -9.63
N LEU A 247 12.18 10.59 -9.48
CA LEU A 247 11.29 9.92 -8.55
C LEU A 247 11.49 10.36 -7.09
N GLN A 248 12.72 10.72 -6.72
CA GLN A 248 12.97 11.25 -5.37
C GLN A 248 12.30 12.62 -5.18
N MET A 249 12.36 13.52 -6.17
CA MET A 249 11.68 14.83 -6.11
C MET A 249 10.16 14.66 -5.99
N GLU A 250 9.57 13.79 -6.80
CA GLU A 250 8.13 13.47 -6.73
C GLU A 250 7.72 12.89 -5.37
N ILE A 251 8.56 12.02 -4.79
CA ILE A 251 8.31 11.47 -3.46
C ILE A 251 8.39 12.56 -2.39
N ASP A 252 9.37 13.46 -2.47
CA ASP A 252 9.54 14.55 -1.49
C ASP A 252 8.35 15.53 -1.55
N GLU A 253 7.82 15.82 -2.74
CA GLU A 253 6.59 16.62 -2.93
C GLU A 253 5.37 15.94 -2.33
N LEU A 254 5.17 14.64 -2.60
CA LEU A 254 4.08 13.87 -1.97
C LEU A 254 4.19 13.82 -0.45
N GLU A 255 5.40 13.72 0.10
CA GLU A 255 5.60 13.73 1.55
C GLU A 255 5.28 15.09 2.17
N ALA A 256 5.52 16.19 1.44
CA ALA A 256 5.13 17.53 1.86
C ALA A 256 3.60 17.67 1.88
N GLU A 257 2.90 17.20 0.85
CA GLU A 257 1.44 17.20 0.79
C GLU A 257 0.81 16.34 1.89
N ILE A 258 1.33 15.11 2.08
CA ILE A 258 0.92 14.23 3.18
C ILE A 258 1.06 14.95 4.54
N LYS A 259 2.16 15.68 4.74
CA LYS A 259 2.36 16.44 5.98
C LYS A 259 1.31 17.53 6.17
N THR A 260 0.97 18.27 5.11
CA THR A 260 -0.06 19.31 5.14
C THR A 260 -1.41 18.72 5.58
N VAL A 261 -1.89 17.67 4.92
CA VAL A 261 -3.16 17.01 5.27
C VAL A 261 -3.12 16.43 6.69
N MET A 262 -1.99 15.86 7.13
CA MET A 262 -1.85 15.33 8.50
C MET A 262 -1.88 16.43 9.58
N LEU A 263 -1.41 17.63 9.28
CA LEU A 263 -1.50 18.78 10.20
C LEU A 263 -2.95 19.26 10.32
N GLU A 264 -3.72 19.25 9.23
CA GLU A 264 -5.15 19.58 9.27
C GLU A 264 -5.96 18.58 10.10
N ILE A 265 -5.66 17.27 9.96
CA ILE A 265 -6.32 16.19 10.73
C ILE A 265 -5.97 16.30 12.23
N ASN A 266 -4.77 16.74 12.57
CA ASN A 266 -4.25 16.83 13.95
C ASN A 266 -4.48 15.55 14.77
N SER A 267 -4.13 14.40 14.20
CA SER A 267 -4.40 13.08 14.80
C SER A 267 -3.45 12.76 15.96
N PRO A 268 -3.95 12.17 17.06
CA PRO A 268 -3.12 11.74 18.18
C PRO A 268 -2.12 10.63 17.81
N ILE A 269 -2.24 10.01 16.64
CA ILE A 269 -1.29 8.97 16.18
C ILE A 269 0.16 9.49 16.10
N LEU A 270 0.35 10.79 15.91
CA LEU A 270 1.67 11.42 15.86
C LEU A 270 2.35 11.53 17.23
N THR A 271 1.63 11.30 18.34
CA THR A 271 2.20 11.25 19.69
C THR A 271 2.99 9.97 19.95
N ILE A 272 2.78 8.93 19.13
CA ILE A 272 3.51 7.67 19.26
C ILE A 272 4.99 7.88 18.89
N PRO A 273 5.95 7.65 19.81
CA PRO A 273 7.37 7.86 19.54
C PRO A 273 7.86 7.09 18.33
N GLY A 274 8.39 7.80 17.32
CA GLY A 274 8.87 7.19 16.08
C GLY A 274 7.84 7.06 14.95
N VAL A 275 6.59 7.43 15.20
CA VAL A 275 5.57 7.54 14.15
C VAL A 275 5.54 8.97 13.63
N GLY A 276 6.17 9.21 12.47
CA GLY A 276 6.13 10.49 11.78
C GLY A 276 4.94 10.60 10.82
N PHE A 277 4.82 11.76 10.13
CA PHE A 277 3.71 12.07 9.24
C PHE A 277 3.40 10.96 8.22
N VAL A 278 4.42 10.44 7.55
CA VAL A 278 4.23 9.41 6.50
C VAL A 278 3.68 8.11 7.08
N LEU A 279 4.24 7.59 8.18
CA LEU A 279 3.75 6.34 8.78
C LEU A 279 2.38 6.53 9.42
N GLY A 280 2.17 7.65 10.12
CA GLY A 280 0.87 8.02 10.68
C GLY A 280 -0.21 8.12 9.60
N ALA A 281 0.09 8.81 8.50
CA ALA A 281 -0.81 8.94 7.36
C ALA A 281 -1.19 7.59 6.74
N ILE A 282 -0.22 6.69 6.53
CA ILE A 282 -0.52 5.35 5.99
C ILE A 282 -1.42 4.57 6.95
N ILE A 283 -1.13 4.61 8.25
CA ILE A 283 -1.92 3.90 9.26
C ILE A 283 -3.35 4.43 9.28
N LEU A 284 -3.55 5.75 9.36
CA LEU A 284 -4.87 6.39 9.36
C LEU A 284 -5.64 6.10 8.07
N ALA A 285 -5.00 6.29 6.91
CA ALA A 285 -5.62 6.09 5.62
C ALA A 285 -6.09 4.66 5.38
N GLU A 286 -5.32 3.68 5.85
CA GLU A 286 -5.67 2.27 5.67
C GLU A 286 -6.66 1.75 6.71
N ILE A 287 -6.68 2.28 7.92
CA ILE A 287 -7.70 2.01 8.94
C ILE A 287 -9.03 2.62 8.51
N GLY A 288 -9.02 3.86 7.99
CA GLY A 288 -10.24 4.59 7.66
C GLY A 288 -10.97 5.02 8.94
N ASN A 289 -12.21 4.54 9.13
CA ASN A 289 -12.95 4.77 10.37
C ASN A 289 -12.67 3.65 11.38
N ILE A 290 -12.18 4.02 12.57
CA ILE A 290 -11.85 3.07 13.64
C ILE A 290 -13.08 2.35 14.20
N GLU A 291 -14.26 2.96 14.12
CA GLU A 291 -15.54 2.38 14.56
C GLU A 291 -15.95 1.13 13.75
N ASN A 292 -15.32 0.90 12.59
CA ASN A 292 -15.50 -0.32 11.81
C ASN A 292 -14.89 -1.57 12.48
N PHE A 293 -14.12 -1.37 13.56
CA PHE A 293 -13.43 -2.44 14.29
C PHE A 293 -13.95 -2.49 15.73
N ASP A 294 -14.65 -3.54 16.11
CA ASP A 294 -15.21 -3.68 17.47
C ASP A 294 -14.12 -3.86 18.54
N ASN A 295 -12.92 -4.29 18.14
CA ASN A 295 -11.79 -4.50 19.05
C ASN A 295 -10.45 -4.53 18.32
N PRO A 296 -9.31 -4.41 19.04
CA PRO A 296 -7.97 -4.42 18.46
C PRO A 296 -7.62 -5.71 17.70
N ALA A 297 -8.25 -6.85 18.05
CA ALA A 297 -7.98 -8.11 17.36
C ALA A 297 -8.54 -8.10 15.93
N LYS A 298 -9.70 -7.47 15.69
CA LYS A 298 -10.24 -7.28 14.33
C LYS A 298 -9.34 -6.36 13.49
N LEU A 299 -8.80 -5.28 14.07
CA LEU A 299 -7.83 -4.41 13.40
C LEU A 299 -6.52 -5.17 13.08
N LEU A 300 -6.03 -6.00 14.01
CA LEU A 300 -4.86 -6.84 13.78
C LEU A 300 -5.07 -7.82 12.62
N LYS A 301 -6.26 -8.42 12.56
CA LYS A 301 -6.69 -9.32 11.47
C LYS A 301 -6.75 -8.58 10.13
N PHE A 302 -7.34 -7.38 10.12
CA PHE A 302 -7.42 -6.52 8.95
C PHE A 302 -6.03 -6.10 8.45
N ALA A 303 -5.05 -5.88 9.33
CA ALA A 303 -3.66 -5.67 8.96
C ALA A 303 -2.95 -6.95 8.46
N GLY A 304 -3.56 -8.12 8.64
CA GLY A 304 -2.98 -9.42 8.29
C GLY A 304 -1.76 -9.78 9.13
N LEU A 305 -1.72 -9.32 10.39
CA LEU A 305 -0.64 -9.55 11.36
C LEU A 305 -0.95 -10.71 12.33
N GLU A 306 -2.10 -11.35 12.21
CA GLU A 306 -2.44 -12.50 13.03
C GLU A 306 -1.62 -13.74 12.60
N PRO A 307 -1.24 -14.63 13.54
CA PRO A 307 -0.69 -15.93 13.21
C PRO A 307 -1.78 -16.83 12.63
N SER A 308 -1.41 -17.73 11.73
CA SER A 308 -2.27 -18.84 11.37
C SER A 308 -2.47 -19.75 12.57
N VAL A 309 -3.66 -20.32 12.70
CA VAL A 309 -3.96 -21.35 13.72
C VAL A 309 -4.30 -22.62 12.96
N TYR A 310 -3.59 -23.68 13.25
CA TYR A 310 -3.91 -25.00 12.75
C TYR A 310 -3.88 -25.98 13.93
N GLU A 311 -5.05 -26.35 14.39
CA GLU A 311 -5.25 -27.31 15.47
C GLU A 311 -6.25 -28.37 15.00
N SER A 312 -5.94 -29.65 15.21
CA SER A 312 -6.83 -30.77 14.91
C SER A 312 -6.69 -31.82 16.00
N GLY A 313 -7.71 -31.97 16.81
CA GLY A 313 -7.70 -32.84 17.97
C GLY A 313 -6.58 -32.46 18.95
N LYS A 314 -5.64 -33.37 19.19
CA LYS A 314 -4.46 -33.12 20.06
C LYS A 314 -3.29 -32.46 19.32
N TYR A 315 -3.35 -32.35 18.00
CA TYR A 315 -2.27 -31.76 17.19
C TYR A 315 -2.37 -30.23 17.20
N LYS A 316 -1.26 -29.56 17.53
CA LYS A 316 -1.07 -28.11 17.40
C LYS A 316 0.15 -27.88 16.54
N ALA A 317 0.00 -27.11 15.47
CA ALA A 317 1.13 -26.76 14.62
C ALA A 317 2.19 -25.96 15.41
N ALA A 318 3.43 -26.39 15.37
CA ALA A 318 4.55 -25.70 16.01
C ALA A 318 4.92 -24.41 15.29
N ASP A 319 4.74 -24.36 13.96
CA ASP A 319 4.97 -23.18 13.14
C ASP A 319 3.65 -22.52 12.72
N THR A 320 3.48 -21.25 13.09
CA THR A 320 2.28 -20.47 12.83
C THR A 320 2.63 -19.22 12.03
N PRO A 321 2.84 -19.34 10.71
CA PRO A 321 3.19 -18.21 9.86
C PRO A 321 2.08 -17.14 9.89
N MET A 322 2.48 -15.88 9.66
CA MET A 322 1.54 -14.77 9.56
C MET A 322 0.60 -14.97 8.37
N VAL A 323 -0.71 -14.79 8.59
CA VAL A 323 -1.77 -15.02 7.59
C VAL A 323 -1.63 -14.10 6.36
N LYS A 324 -1.16 -12.88 6.55
CA LYS A 324 -0.93 -11.85 5.50
C LYS A 324 -2.16 -11.49 4.64
N ARG A 325 -3.37 -11.94 5.01
CA ARG A 325 -4.62 -11.49 4.41
C ARG A 325 -4.99 -10.12 4.98
N GLY A 326 -5.41 -9.19 4.11
CA GLY A 326 -5.76 -7.83 4.52
C GLY A 326 -4.85 -6.77 3.91
N SER A 327 -4.84 -5.53 4.43
CA SER A 327 -4.08 -4.43 3.84
C SER A 327 -2.56 -4.64 3.94
N LYS A 328 -1.91 -4.80 2.79
CA LYS A 328 -0.43 -4.87 2.72
C LYS A 328 0.23 -3.56 3.14
N TYR A 329 -0.43 -2.44 2.90
CA TYR A 329 0.08 -1.10 3.23
C TYR A 329 0.05 -0.86 4.74
N LEU A 330 -1.08 -1.19 5.40
CA LEU A 330 -1.20 -1.11 6.85
C LEU A 330 -0.20 -2.03 7.54
N ARG A 331 -0.08 -3.28 7.08
CA ARG A 331 0.89 -4.23 7.62
C ARG A 331 2.33 -3.71 7.49
N TRP A 332 2.70 -3.17 6.33
CA TRP A 332 4.01 -2.59 6.11
C TRP A 332 4.27 -1.42 7.06
N ALA A 333 3.33 -0.48 7.16
CA ALA A 333 3.47 0.70 8.03
C ALA A 333 3.60 0.31 9.50
N LEU A 334 2.78 -0.61 9.99
CA LEU A 334 2.84 -1.10 11.37
C LEU A 334 4.15 -1.82 11.68
N ILE A 335 4.70 -2.60 10.76
CA ILE A 335 6.01 -3.25 10.93
C ILE A 335 7.14 -2.20 10.96
N GLN A 336 7.12 -1.20 10.06
CA GLN A 336 8.11 -0.12 10.08
C GLN A 336 8.00 0.73 11.37
N ALA A 337 6.78 1.15 11.73
CA ALA A 337 6.52 1.88 12.96
C ALA A 337 7.03 1.10 14.19
N SER A 338 6.78 -0.21 14.25
CA SER A 338 7.21 -1.06 15.38
C SER A 338 8.72 -1.09 15.56
N ARG A 339 9.49 -1.02 14.49
CA ARG A 339 10.97 -0.96 14.58
C ARG A 339 11.42 0.39 15.18
N LEU A 340 10.79 1.48 14.76
CA LEU A 340 11.11 2.82 15.23
C LEU A 340 10.64 3.03 16.67
N VAL A 341 9.44 2.56 17.01
CA VAL A 341 8.88 2.62 18.36
C VAL A 341 9.75 1.79 19.32
N ALA A 342 10.16 0.58 18.96
CA ALA A 342 11.05 -0.23 19.80
C ALA A 342 12.43 0.42 20.04
N TYR A 343 12.87 1.30 19.15
CA TYR A 343 14.11 2.05 19.32
C TYR A 343 13.93 3.33 20.17
N ARG A 344 12.74 3.98 20.09
CA ARG A 344 12.52 5.30 20.70
C ARG A 344 11.75 5.26 22.01
N ASP A 345 11.02 4.20 22.28
CA ASP A 345 10.22 4.02 23.50
C ASP A 345 10.80 2.87 24.35
N SER A 346 11.05 3.16 25.63
CA SER A 346 11.69 2.20 26.55
C SER A 346 10.84 0.96 26.81
N THR A 347 9.50 1.10 26.89
CA THR A 347 8.55 0.00 27.13
C THR A 347 8.55 -0.98 25.95
N PHE A 348 8.46 -0.45 24.74
CA PHE A 348 8.51 -1.27 23.53
C PHE A 348 9.92 -1.84 23.29
N GLY A 349 10.96 -1.09 23.62
CA GLY A 349 12.36 -1.55 23.57
C GLY A 349 12.61 -2.72 24.50
N ALA A 350 12.18 -2.63 25.76
CA ALA A 350 12.27 -3.72 26.73
C ALA A 350 11.49 -4.96 26.27
N TYR A 351 10.29 -4.76 25.68
CA TYR A 351 9.52 -5.87 25.14
C TYR A 351 10.18 -6.53 23.92
N MET A 352 10.79 -5.74 23.03
CA MET A 352 11.58 -6.24 21.89
C MET A 352 12.77 -7.08 22.41
N SER A 353 13.53 -6.56 23.39
CA SER A 353 14.66 -7.24 24.01
C SER A 353 14.25 -8.54 24.67
N LYS A 354 13.13 -8.54 25.42
CA LYS A 354 12.55 -9.77 26.00
C LYS A 354 12.30 -10.82 24.92
N LYS A 355 11.65 -10.45 23.80
CA LYS A 355 11.35 -11.38 22.71
C LYS A 355 12.60 -11.90 21.99
N ARG A 356 13.62 -11.08 21.90
CA ARG A 356 14.95 -11.50 21.39
C ARG A 356 15.64 -12.46 22.36
N GLY A 357 15.58 -12.19 23.67
CA GLY A 357 16.09 -13.09 24.71
C GLY A 357 15.40 -14.45 24.76
N GLU A 358 14.13 -14.53 24.34
CA GLU A 358 13.39 -15.79 24.15
C GLU A 358 13.87 -16.57 22.89
N GLY A 359 14.97 -16.18 22.24
CA GLY A 359 15.51 -16.81 21.02
C GLY A 359 14.77 -16.48 19.72
N LYS A 360 13.80 -15.56 19.72
CA LYS A 360 13.04 -15.23 18.52
C LYS A 360 13.88 -14.42 17.54
N HIS A 361 13.79 -14.78 16.24
CA HIS A 361 14.40 -14.01 15.18
C HIS A 361 13.89 -12.56 15.17
N PHE A 362 14.73 -11.60 14.73
CA PHE A 362 14.44 -10.17 14.75
C PHE A 362 13.07 -9.83 14.13
N TYR A 363 12.73 -10.35 12.96
CA TYR A 363 11.44 -10.09 12.32
C TYR A 363 10.25 -10.67 13.08
N VAL A 364 10.43 -11.81 13.75
CA VAL A 364 9.40 -12.42 14.61
C VAL A 364 9.19 -11.53 15.85
N ALA A 365 10.26 -11.09 16.50
CA ALA A 365 10.17 -10.17 17.63
C ALA A 365 9.51 -8.83 17.22
N THR A 366 9.86 -8.27 16.05
CA THR A 366 9.20 -7.08 15.49
C THR A 366 7.69 -7.30 15.28
N SER A 367 7.26 -8.47 14.80
CA SER A 367 5.84 -8.78 14.65
C SER A 367 5.09 -8.82 15.99
N HIS A 368 5.75 -9.26 17.07
CA HIS A 368 5.19 -9.19 18.42
C HIS A 368 5.03 -7.75 18.91
N VAL A 369 6.01 -6.88 18.61
CA VAL A 369 5.90 -5.43 18.89
C VAL A 369 4.74 -4.83 18.10
N ALA A 370 4.60 -5.17 16.80
CA ALA A 370 3.51 -4.69 15.96
C ALA A 370 2.13 -5.05 16.52
N LYS A 371 1.97 -6.27 17.07
CA LYS A 371 0.72 -6.67 17.74
C LYS A 371 0.38 -5.81 18.96
N LYS A 372 1.39 -5.38 19.74
CA LYS A 372 1.18 -4.43 20.85
C LYS A 372 0.88 -3.03 20.32
N LEU A 373 1.61 -2.58 19.30
CA LEU A 373 1.38 -1.28 18.69
C LEU A 373 -0.03 -1.14 18.13
N VAL A 374 -0.57 -2.17 17.49
CA VAL A 374 -1.98 -2.19 17.01
C VAL A 374 -2.98 -1.90 18.14
N ARG A 375 -2.75 -2.44 19.34
CA ARG A 375 -3.61 -2.16 20.49
C ARG A 375 -3.53 -0.70 20.92
N VAL A 376 -2.32 -0.13 20.96
CA VAL A 376 -2.12 1.28 21.27
C VAL A 376 -2.80 2.16 20.22
N VAL A 377 -2.57 1.89 18.94
CA VAL A 377 -3.21 2.63 17.84
C VAL A 377 -4.73 2.55 17.93
N PHE A 378 -5.29 1.37 18.21
CA PHE A 378 -6.74 1.20 18.35
C PHE A 378 -7.31 2.07 19.47
N HIS A 379 -6.71 2.00 20.68
CA HIS A 379 -7.20 2.78 21.82
C HIS A 379 -7.05 4.28 21.58
N LEU A 380 -5.88 4.70 21.10
CA LEU A 380 -5.58 6.10 20.80
C LEU A 380 -6.56 6.71 19.78
N LEU A 381 -6.90 5.98 18.73
CA LEU A 381 -7.84 6.46 17.71
C LEU A 381 -9.30 6.38 18.17
N ASN A 382 -9.62 5.50 19.11
CA ASN A 382 -10.97 5.34 19.63
C ASN A 382 -11.29 6.34 20.76
N SER A 383 -10.30 6.67 21.60
CA SER A 383 -10.45 7.64 22.69
C SER A 383 -10.25 9.10 22.23
N GLY A 384 -9.49 9.31 21.16
CA GLY A 384 -9.08 10.64 20.71
C GLY A 384 -7.94 11.26 21.52
N GLU A 385 -7.36 10.48 22.47
CA GLU A 385 -6.31 10.91 23.40
C GLU A 385 -5.01 10.12 23.20
#